data_eb1253f54dc7e7b08e5d3d3c92857e5d
#
_entry.id   eb1253f54dc7e7b08e5d3d3c92857e5d
#
_cell.length_a   1.000
_cell.length_b   1.000
_cell.length_c   1.000
_cell.angle_alpha   90.00
_cell.angle_beta   90.00
_cell.angle_gamma   90.00
#
_symmetry.space_group_name_H-M   'P 1'
#
loop_
_entity.id
_entity.type
_entity.pdbx_description
1 polymer ?
#
loop_
_entity_poly.entity_id
_entity_poly.type
_entity_poly.pdbx_seq_one_letter_code
_entity_poly.pdbx_strand_id
1 'polypeptide(L)'
;MTLTPLARAVQTHKAIGHPVRLRILLMLREGPLCGCQIGAVVKLAPSTVSEHLSELKKAGLVVEKKDGRWVEYRLVADPETEGRLSAISPGSERDATVLADAVLVKALRRVPLEELCGVDLDLTRLDRPAIVSALGKAEKLLAAG
;
A
#
# COMPACT_ATOMS: atom_id res chain seq x y z
N MET A 1 -14.02 19.55 -15.72
CA MET A 1 -14.66 18.73 -16.76
C MET A 1 -14.95 17.34 -16.23
N THR A 2 -16.19 16.90 -16.35
CA THR A 2 -16.62 15.58 -15.84
C THR A 2 -16.30 14.49 -16.84
N LEU A 3 -15.65 13.42 -16.41
CA LEU A 3 -15.40 12.27 -17.26
C LEU A 3 -16.71 11.54 -17.60
N THR A 4 -16.78 10.99 -18.81
CA THR A 4 -17.87 10.08 -19.18
C THR A 4 -17.78 8.81 -18.34
N PRO A 5 -18.88 8.04 -18.19
CA PRO A 5 -18.86 6.75 -17.50
C PRO A 5 -17.81 5.80 -18.08
N LEU A 6 -17.66 5.75 -19.40
CA LEU A 6 -16.65 4.92 -20.06
C LEU A 6 -15.24 5.37 -19.68
N ALA A 7 -14.96 6.67 -19.79
CA ALA A 7 -13.63 7.22 -19.45
C ALA A 7 -13.29 6.98 -17.98
N ARG A 8 -14.26 7.11 -17.09
CA ARG A 8 -14.09 6.85 -15.66
C ARG A 8 -13.76 5.38 -15.40
N ALA A 9 -14.47 4.46 -16.04
CA ALA A 9 -14.21 3.03 -15.91
C ALA A 9 -12.79 2.68 -16.38
N VAL A 10 -12.38 3.23 -17.52
CA VAL A 10 -11.01 3.05 -18.05
C VAL A 10 -9.96 3.59 -17.07
N GLN A 11 -10.16 4.80 -16.55
CA GLN A 11 -9.26 5.40 -15.58
C GLN A 11 -9.09 4.53 -14.33
N THR A 12 -10.20 4.03 -13.80
CA THR A 12 -10.19 3.16 -12.62
C THR A 12 -9.41 1.88 -12.87
N HIS A 13 -9.68 1.20 -13.99
CA HIS A 13 -9.00 -0.05 -14.33
C HIS A 13 -7.52 0.14 -14.63
N LYS A 14 -7.15 1.24 -15.28
CA LYS A 14 -5.73 1.58 -15.48
C LYS A 14 -5.01 1.85 -14.17
N ALA A 15 -5.66 2.51 -13.23
CA ALA A 15 -5.08 2.76 -11.91
C ALA A 15 -4.81 1.45 -11.16
N ILE A 16 -5.75 0.50 -11.21
CA ILE A 16 -5.60 -0.82 -10.57
C ILE A 16 -4.58 -1.69 -11.32
N GLY A 17 -4.50 -1.57 -12.63
CA GLY A 17 -3.69 -2.42 -13.50
C GLY A 17 -2.19 -2.12 -13.49
N HIS A 18 -1.63 -1.83 -12.30
CA HIS A 18 -0.20 -1.61 -12.10
C HIS A 18 0.25 -2.36 -10.85
N PRO A 19 1.37 -3.11 -10.89
CA PRO A 19 1.78 -3.97 -9.77
C PRO A 19 1.88 -3.23 -8.43
N VAL A 20 2.56 -2.09 -8.41
CA VAL A 20 2.73 -1.31 -7.18
C VAL A 20 1.41 -0.75 -6.68
N ARG A 21 0.58 -0.23 -7.58
CA ARG A 21 -0.72 0.34 -7.20
C ARG A 21 -1.68 -0.73 -6.67
N LEU A 22 -1.70 -1.91 -7.28
CA LEU A 22 -2.50 -3.02 -6.76
C LEU A 22 -2.00 -3.47 -5.38
N ARG A 23 -0.70 -3.59 -5.19
CA ARG A 23 -0.11 -3.88 -3.87
C ARG A 23 -0.57 -2.87 -2.81
N ILE A 24 -0.52 -1.58 -3.13
CA ILE A 24 -0.96 -0.52 -2.22
C ILE A 24 -2.43 -0.69 -1.85
N LEU A 25 -3.30 -0.93 -2.83
CA LEU A 25 -4.73 -1.14 -2.57
C LEU A 25 -4.97 -2.34 -1.66
N LEU A 26 -4.27 -3.45 -1.88
CA LEU A 26 -4.40 -4.64 -1.05
C LEU A 26 -3.88 -4.39 0.37
N MET A 27 -2.78 -3.65 0.53
CA MET A 27 -2.30 -3.22 1.85
C MET A 27 -3.33 -2.38 2.60
N LEU A 28 -4.00 -1.47 1.92
CA LEU A 28 -4.98 -0.56 2.51
C LEU A 28 -6.31 -1.24 2.88
N ARG A 29 -6.58 -2.44 2.37
CA ARG A 29 -7.77 -3.22 2.79
C ARG A 29 -7.76 -3.54 4.28
N GLU A 30 -6.58 -3.69 4.86
CA GLU A 30 -6.42 -3.98 6.30
C GLU A 30 -6.49 -2.73 7.17
N GLY A 31 -6.61 -1.56 6.57
CA GLY A 31 -6.73 -0.29 7.28
C GLY A 31 -5.82 0.80 6.71
N PRO A 32 -5.97 2.03 7.21
CA PRO A 32 -5.19 3.17 6.74
C PRO A 32 -3.69 3.01 6.98
N LEU A 33 -2.89 3.60 6.10
CA LEU A 33 -1.43 3.67 6.21
C LEU A 33 -0.96 5.06 5.82
N CYS A 34 0.12 5.51 6.46
CA CYS A 34 0.83 6.71 6.02
C CYS A 34 1.69 6.41 4.79
N GLY A 35 1.92 7.42 3.98
CA GLY A 35 2.76 7.28 2.78
C GLY A 35 4.15 6.73 3.08
N CYS A 36 4.74 7.09 4.23
CA CYS A 36 6.04 6.57 4.65
C CYS A 36 6.01 5.06 4.94
N GLN A 37 4.94 4.55 5.53
CA GLN A 37 4.77 3.11 5.75
C GLN A 37 4.66 2.36 4.43
N ILE A 38 3.86 2.88 3.50
CA ILE A 38 3.74 2.32 2.16
C ILE A 38 5.10 2.30 1.46
N GLY A 39 5.80 3.43 1.48
CA GLY A 39 7.13 3.56 0.87
C GLY A 39 8.15 2.59 1.41
N ALA A 40 8.15 2.36 2.72
CA ALA A 40 9.05 1.41 3.37
C ALA A 40 8.80 -0.04 2.90
N VAL A 41 7.55 -0.41 2.65
CA VAL A 41 7.20 -1.76 2.18
C VAL A 41 7.53 -1.94 0.70
N VAL A 42 7.14 -1.00 -0.16
CA VAL A 42 7.36 -1.12 -1.61
C VAL A 42 8.80 -0.78 -2.02
N LYS A 43 9.56 -0.16 -1.15
CA LYS A 43 10.99 0.21 -1.36
C LYS A 43 11.21 1.08 -2.59
N LEU A 44 10.35 2.07 -2.77
CA LEU A 44 10.45 3.06 -3.83
C LEU A 44 10.70 4.44 -3.23
N ALA A 45 11.29 5.33 -4.04
CA ALA A 45 11.51 6.71 -3.64
C ALA A 45 10.19 7.39 -3.27
N PRO A 46 10.20 8.31 -2.27
CA PRO A 46 8.98 9.00 -1.85
C PRO A 46 8.22 9.68 -2.98
N SER A 47 8.92 10.27 -3.95
CA SER A 47 8.29 10.90 -5.11
C SER A 47 7.54 9.90 -5.98
N THR A 48 8.10 8.71 -6.19
CA THR A 48 7.46 7.64 -6.96
C THR A 48 6.22 7.10 -6.24
N VAL A 49 6.31 6.91 -4.93
CA VAL A 49 5.15 6.50 -4.11
C VAL A 49 4.04 7.55 -4.20
N SER A 50 4.39 8.83 -4.08
CA SER A 50 3.44 9.94 -4.22
C SER A 50 2.74 9.94 -5.57
N GLU A 51 3.46 9.67 -6.67
CA GLU A 51 2.87 9.57 -8.01
C GLU A 51 1.84 8.45 -8.09
N HIS A 52 2.16 7.28 -7.57
CA HIS A 52 1.22 6.15 -7.53
C HIS A 52 -0.02 6.46 -6.69
N LEU A 53 0.17 7.06 -5.53
CA LEU A 53 -0.94 7.45 -4.66
C LEU A 53 -1.80 8.53 -5.30
N SER A 54 -1.20 9.46 -6.03
CA SER A 54 -1.92 10.47 -6.80
C SER A 54 -2.81 9.85 -7.87
N GLU A 55 -2.30 8.86 -8.61
CA GLU A 55 -3.09 8.15 -9.61
C GLU A 55 -4.28 7.40 -8.99
N LEU A 56 -4.08 6.76 -7.85
CA LEU A 56 -5.14 6.09 -7.12
C LEU A 56 -6.20 7.08 -6.60
N LYS A 57 -5.75 8.23 -6.12
CA LYS A 57 -6.64 9.30 -5.65
C LYS A 57 -7.47 9.88 -6.80
N LYS A 58 -6.84 10.18 -7.95
CA LYS A 58 -7.54 10.67 -9.15
C LYS A 58 -8.59 9.69 -9.65
N ALA A 59 -8.32 8.40 -9.55
CA ALA A 59 -9.25 7.34 -9.93
C ALA A 59 -10.39 7.12 -8.92
N GLY A 60 -10.37 7.82 -7.79
CA GLY A 60 -11.40 7.70 -6.76
C GLY A 60 -11.30 6.43 -5.92
N LEU A 61 -10.13 5.80 -5.87
CA LEU A 61 -9.91 4.55 -5.12
C LEU A 61 -9.39 4.77 -3.71
N VAL A 62 -8.66 5.86 -3.48
CA VAL A 62 -8.13 6.23 -2.17
C VAL A 62 -8.43 7.68 -1.85
N VAL A 63 -8.51 7.97 -0.56
CA VAL A 63 -8.57 9.33 -0.03
C VAL A 63 -7.41 9.55 0.91
N GLU A 64 -6.97 10.80 1.04
CA GLU A 64 -5.91 11.18 1.94
C GLU A 64 -6.43 12.07 3.07
N LYS A 65 -5.76 11.99 4.20
CA LYS A 65 -6.03 12.85 5.35
C LYS A 65 -4.70 13.29 5.94
N LYS A 66 -4.50 14.60 6.06
CA LYS A 66 -3.36 15.14 6.78
C LYS A 66 -3.53 14.92 8.28
N ASP A 67 -2.49 14.40 8.91
CA ASP A 67 -2.40 14.23 10.35
C ASP A 67 -1.05 14.79 10.81
N GLY A 68 -1.05 16.07 11.21
CA GLY A 68 0.19 16.78 11.50
C GLY A 68 1.06 16.87 10.25
N ARG A 69 2.31 16.39 10.34
CA ARG A 69 3.27 16.36 9.23
C ARG A 69 3.19 15.09 8.36
N TRP A 70 2.31 14.14 8.70
CA TRP A 70 2.12 12.92 7.94
C TRP A 70 0.82 12.96 7.15
N VAL A 71 0.79 12.23 6.05
CA VAL A 71 -0.42 12.04 5.24
C VAL A 71 -0.83 10.58 5.31
N GLU A 72 -2.03 10.34 5.81
CA GLU A 72 -2.65 9.03 5.90
C GLU A 72 -3.50 8.77 4.66
N TYR A 73 -3.40 7.57 4.13
CA TYR A 73 -4.20 7.10 2.99
C TYR A 73 -5.11 5.97 3.41
N ARG A 74 -6.33 5.95 2.87
CA ARG A 74 -7.30 4.89 3.08
C ARG A 74 -8.09 4.61 1.81
N LEU A 75 -8.64 3.41 1.71
CA LEU A 75 -9.55 3.09 0.61
C LEU A 75 -10.83 3.91 0.73
N VAL A 76 -11.37 4.30 -0.42
CA VAL A 76 -12.71 4.86 -0.49
C VAL A 76 -13.70 3.78 -0.06
N ALA A 77 -14.54 4.10 0.93
CA ALA A 77 -15.51 3.15 1.49
C ALA A 77 -16.80 3.14 0.64
N ASP A 78 -16.74 2.51 -0.53
CA ASP A 78 -17.92 2.31 -1.36
C ASP A 78 -18.00 0.87 -1.89
N PRO A 79 -19.22 0.37 -2.19
CA PRO A 79 -19.41 -1.00 -2.65
C PRO A 79 -18.72 -1.30 -3.98
N GLU A 80 -18.56 -0.31 -4.84
CA GLU A 80 -17.90 -0.47 -6.14
C GLU A 80 -16.43 -0.79 -6.01
N THR A 81 -15.72 -0.01 -5.20
CA THR A 81 -14.29 -0.23 -4.92
C THR A 81 -14.08 -1.58 -4.24
N GLU A 82 -14.87 -1.89 -3.21
CA GLU A 82 -14.79 -3.17 -2.51
C GLU A 82 -15.09 -4.35 -3.45
N GLY A 83 -16.09 -4.21 -4.31
CA GLY A 83 -16.44 -5.23 -5.30
C GLY A 83 -15.32 -5.49 -6.30
N ARG A 84 -14.64 -4.45 -6.77
CA ARG A 84 -13.49 -4.59 -7.69
C ARG A 84 -12.33 -5.32 -7.03
N LEU A 85 -11.99 -4.95 -5.82
CA LEU A 85 -10.90 -5.57 -5.08
C LEU A 85 -11.24 -7.02 -4.71
N SER A 86 -12.47 -7.29 -4.32
CA SER A 86 -12.92 -8.65 -4.02
C SER A 86 -12.87 -9.56 -5.24
N ALA A 87 -13.12 -9.04 -6.43
CA ALA A 87 -13.04 -9.80 -7.68
C ALA A 87 -11.59 -10.19 -8.03
N ILE A 88 -10.62 -9.36 -7.66
CA ILE A 88 -9.20 -9.57 -7.95
C ILE A 88 -8.53 -10.42 -6.88
N SER A 89 -8.93 -10.27 -5.62
CA SER A 89 -8.28 -10.87 -4.45
C SER A 89 -8.06 -12.38 -4.51
N PRO A 90 -9.03 -13.23 -4.96
CA PRO A 90 -8.88 -14.68 -4.83
C PRO A 90 -7.59 -15.26 -5.42
N GLY A 91 -7.07 -14.64 -6.47
CA GLY A 91 -5.78 -15.04 -7.06
C GLY A 91 -4.59 -14.38 -6.38
N SER A 92 -4.70 -13.08 -6.10
CA SER A 92 -3.59 -12.27 -5.58
C SER A 92 -3.30 -12.51 -4.10
N GLU A 93 -4.26 -12.93 -3.30
CA GLU A 93 -4.06 -13.21 -1.86
C GLU A 93 -2.99 -14.30 -1.60
N ARG A 94 -2.71 -15.14 -2.57
CA ARG A 94 -1.71 -16.21 -2.47
C ARG A 94 -0.36 -15.83 -3.07
N ASP A 95 -0.29 -14.68 -3.70
CA ASP A 95 0.95 -14.20 -4.29
C ASP A 95 2.00 -13.92 -3.21
N ALA A 96 3.23 -14.35 -3.44
CA ALA A 96 4.32 -14.22 -2.47
C ALA A 96 4.58 -12.77 -2.08
N THR A 97 4.52 -11.84 -3.03
CA THR A 97 4.73 -10.41 -2.76
C THR A 97 3.60 -9.84 -1.89
N VAL A 98 2.37 -10.21 -2.18
CA VAL A 98 1.20 -9.76 -1.40
C VAL A 98 1.27 -10.29 0.03
N LEU A 99 1.65 -11.54 0.21
CA LEU A 99 1.83 -12.14 1.54
C LEU A 99 2.97 -11.47 2.31
N ALA A 100 4.09 -11.21 1.65
CA ALA A 100 5.24 -10.51 2.24
C ALA A 100 4.86 -9.08 2.67
N ASP A 101 4.16 -8.34 1.82
CA ASP A 101 3.65 -7.00 2.13
C ASP A 101 2.79 -7.01 3.39
N ALA A 102 1.87 -7.98 3.50
CA ALA A 102 0.99 -8.09 4.66
C ALA A 102 1.75 -8.32 5.96
N VAL A 103 2.78 -9.15 5.94
CA VAL A 103 3.65 -9.41 7.10
C VAL A 103 4.36 -8.12 7.54
N LEU A 104 4.92 -7.38 6.59
CA LEU A 104 5.63 -6.13 6.87
C LEU A 104 4.70 -5.03 7.38
N VAL A 105 3.55 -4.86 6.76
CA VAL A 105 2.54 -3.87 7.18
C VAL A 105 2.09 -4.13 8.61
N LYS A 106 1.81 -5.37 8.97
CA LYS A 106 1.38 -5.73 10.32
C LYS A 106 2.41 -5.32 11.38
N ALA A 107 3.69 -5.57 11.10
CA ALA A 107 4.77 -5.19 12.01
C ALA A 107 4.95 -3.65 12.05
N LEU A 108 4.87 -2.99 10.89
CA LEU A 108 5.06 -1.54 10.79
C LEU A 108 3.99 -0.72 11.51
N ARG A 109 2.78 -1.23 11.63
CA ARG A 109 1.70 -0.52 12.33
C ARG A 109 2.03 -0.27 13.81
N ARG A 110 2.98 -1.02 14.37
CA ARG A 110 3.42 -0.87 15.76
C ARG A 110 4.66 0.02 15.92
N VAL A 111 5.23 0.49 14.81
CA VAL A 111 6.42 1.35 14.84
C VAL A 111 5.99 2.82 14.79
N PRO A 112 6.45 3.67 15.71
CA PRO A 112 6.18 5.11 15.62
C PRO A 112 6.70 5.69 14.32
N LEU A 113 5.93 6.58 13.70
CA LEU A 113 6.29 7.19 12.42
C LEU A 113 7.60 7.97 12.48
N GLU A 114 7.88 8.63 13.60
CA GLU A 114 9.14 9.35 13.82
C GLU A 114 10.35 8.42 13.73
N GLU A 115 10.23 7.22 14.29
CA GLU A 115 11.29 6.23 14.27
C GLU A 115 11.54 5.72 12.86
N LEU A 116 10.48 5.47 12.12
CA LEU A 116 10.56 5.04 10.71
C LEU A 116 11.20 6.12 9.84
N CYS A 117 10.82 7.38 10.02
CA CYS A 117 11.44 8.51 9.33
C CYS A 117 12.91 8.70 9.74
N GLY A 118 13.23 8.43 11.00
CA GLY A 118 14.59 8.55 11.52
C GLY A 118 15.60 7.59 10.90
N VAL A 119 15.13 6.51 10.27
CA VAL A 119 15.97 5.55 9.52
C VAL A 119 15.76 5.63 8.01
N ASP A 120 15.24 6.75 7.52
CA ASP A 120 14.98 6.98 6.09
C ASP A 120 14.15 5.87 5.44
N LEU A 121 13.15 5.36 6.16
CA LEU A 121 12.25 4.29 5.73
C LEU A 121 12.95 2.94 5.45
N ASP A 122 14.19 2.79 5.89
CA ASP A 122 14.94 1.54 5.74
C ASP A 122 14.65 0.61 6.92
N LEU A 123 13.83 -0.41 6.69
CA LEU A 123 13.39 -1.36 7.70
C LEU A 123 14.56 -2.14 8.32
N THR A 124 15.65 -2.32 7.59
CA THR A 124 16.83 -3.04 8.10
C THR A 124 17.55 -2.27 9.19
N ARG A 125 17.31 -0.97 9.28
CA ARG A 125 17.91 -0.08 10.29
C ARG A 125 17.06 0.06 11.56
N LEU A 126 15.86 -0.51 11.58
CA LEU A 126 14.99 -0.51 12.76
C LEU A 126 15.43 -1.61 13.72
N ASP A 127 15.87 -1.21 14.91
CA ASP A 127 16.29 -2.13 15.96
C ASP A 127 15.07 -2.61 16.77
N ARG A 128 14.23 -3.41 16.12
CA ARG A 128 13.01 -3.97 16.72
C ARG A 128 12.88 -5.45 16.37
N PRO A 129 12.80 -6.35 17.39
CA PRO A 129 12.68 -7.79 17.13
C PRO A 129 11.51 -8.15 16.22
N ALA A 130 10.38 -7.47 16.36
CA ALA A 130 9.21 -7.71 15.51
C ALA A 130 9.48 -7.39 14.03
N ILE A 131 10.26 -6.35 13.74
CA ILE A 131 10.65 -5.97 12.37
C ILE A 131 11.66 -6.97 11.82
N VAL A 132 12.65 -7.35 12.61
CA VAL A 132 13.65 -8.37 12.20
C VAL A 132 12.95 -9.68 11.85
N SER A 133 11.98 -10.12 12.68
CA SER A 133 11.18 -11.31 12.43
C SER A 133 10.33 -11.17 11.17
N ALA A 134 9.70 -10.03 10.97
CA ALA A 134 8.86 -9.78 9.79
C ALA A 134 9.67 -9.77 8.49
N LEU A 135 10.86 -9.16 8.51
CA LEU A 135 11.78 -9.17 7.36
C LEU A 135 12.20 -10.60 7.00
N GLY A 136 12.54 -11.41 8.00
CA GLY A 136 12.90 -12.81 7.78
C GLY A 136 11.75 -13.62 7.17
N LYS A 137 10.52 -13.43 7.66
CA LYS A 137 9.32 -14.08 7.09
C LYS A 137 9.05 -13.63 5.66
N ALA A 138 9.16 -12.34 5.40
CA ALA A 138 8.95 -11.78 4.06
C ALA A 138 9.96 -12.35 3.06
N GLU A 139 11.24 -12.43 3.43
CA GLU A 139 12.27 -13.03 2.60
C GLU A 139 11.98 -14.50 2.26
N LYS A 140 11.53 -15.28 3.25
CA LYS A 140 11.16 -16.69 3.04
C LYS A 140 9.97 -16.83 2.09
N LEU A 141 8.95 -15.98 2.24
CA LEU A 141 7.79 -15.97 1.35
C LEU A 141 8.19 -15.65 -0.08
N LEU A 142 9.03 -14.64 -0.28
CA LEU A 142 9.51 -14.23 -1.60
C LEU A 142 10.38 -15.31 -2.24
N ALA A 143 11.21 -16.01 -1.46
CA ALA A 143 12.07 -17.08 -1.96
C ALA A 143 11.28 -18.33 -2.35
N ALA A 144 10.12 -18.57 -1.73
CA ALA A 144 9.25 -19.74 -2.00
C ALA A 144 8.27 -19.50 -3.14
N GLY A 145 8.06 -18.23 -3.53
CA GLY A 145 7.10 -17.81 -4.55
C GLY A 145 7.58 -17.87 -5.99
#